data_f79ee0a1ce2b30c13550ebcc5439b6a6
#
_entry.id   f79ee0a1ce2b30c13550ebcc5439b6a6
#
_cell.length_a   1.000
_cell.length_b   1.000
_cell.length_c   1.000
_cell.angle_alpha   90.00
_cell.angle_beta   90.00
_cell.angle_gamma   90.00
#
_symmetry.space_group_name_H-M   'P 1'
#
loop_
_entity.id
_entity.type
_entity.pdbx_description
1 polymer ?
#
loop_
_entity_poly.entity_id
_entity_poly.type
_entity_poly.pdbx_seq_one_letter_code
_entity_poly.pdbx_strand_id
1 'polypeptide(L)'
;MGSADVDYASSNDGAQPAQSSPHKPQPSPPPPPSDYTDTTYLRFLASNAEAGSIIGKGGSTISDFQSRSNARIQLSRNYEYFPGTSDRIIMVSGTIDEVLDAVELILTKLLNEFYTEDNEEAEPRSKVRLIVPNGSCGGIIGKGGSMIKSFIEDSQANIKISPQDNNYIGMNDRLVTVGGTLQQQVQATTLILSRLSEDPYYVQSIGPPFPYSAPYGVPNYGPNGGGKKFQNNKEDMSNSVTLGVADEHIGIVVGRSGRNITEISQISGARIKISERGDFIHGTSDRKVTITGSQRAINVAEAMIMHKVASASSPPPAVTTEK
;
A
#
# COMPACT_ATOMS: atom_id res chain seq x y z
N MET A 1 13.52 76.63 -57.54
CA MET A 1 13.71 75.56 -58.52
C MET A 1 13.30 74.31 -57.85
N GLY A 2 12.17 73.85 -58.06
CA GLY A 2 11.52 73.14 -59.14
C GLY A 2 11.11 71.80 -58.48
N SER A 3 9.84 71.71 -58.19
CA SER A 3 8.87 70.78 -58.85
C SER A 3 9.21 69.33 -58.71
N ALA A 4 8.33 68.39 -58.39
CA ALA A 4 6.93 68.29 -58.77
C ALA A 4 6.25 67.23 -57.87
N ASP A 5 4.98 67.43 -57.69
CA ASP A 5 3.92 66.56 -57.30
C ASP A 5 3.90 65.25 -58.08
N VAL A 6 3.44 64.19 -57.46
CA VAL A 6 2.43 63.32 -58.05
C VAL A 6 1.59 62.62 -56.92
N ASP A 7 0.33 63.04 -56.91
CA ASP A 7 -0.80 62.33 -56.29
C ASP A 7 -0.94 60.90 -56.81
N TYR A 8 -1.31 59.95 -55.91
CA TYR A 8 -2.22 58.89 -56.31
C TYR A 8 -3.14 58.53 -55.17
N ALA A 9 -4.38 58.75 -55.42
CA ALA A 9 -5.51 58.52 -54.55
C ALA A 9 -5.95 57.05 -54.51
N SER A 10 -6.65 56.70 -53.43
CA SER A 10 -7.78 55.79 -53.32
C SER A 10 -7.49 54.30 -53.13
N SER A 11 -7.85 53.73 -52.02
CA SER A 11 -9.13 53.01 -51.86
C SER A 11 -9.36 52.64 -50.44
N ASN A 12 -10.47 53.04 -49.97
CA ASN A 12 -11.21 52.69 -48.80
C ASN A 12 -11.48 51.19 -48.80
N ASP A 13 -11.12 50.48 -47.70
CA ASP A 13 -11.87 49.26 -47.33
C ASP A 13 -11.92 49.13 -45.78
N GLY A 14 -13.14 49.17 -45.29
CA GLY A 14 -13.47 49.18 -43.89
C GLY A 14 -13.22 47.83 -43.22
N ALA A 15 -12.36 47.82 -42.23
CA ALA A 15 -12.32 46.76 -41.24
C ALA A 15 -12.87 47.28 -39.93
N GLN A 16 -14.04 46.79 -39.54
CA GLN A 16 -14.65 47.02 -38.24
C GLN A 16 -13.73 46.48 -37.12
N PRO A 17 -13.59 47.19 -35.98
CA PRO A 17 -12.89 46.67 -34.84
C PRO A 17 -13.70 45.53 -34.21
N ALA A 18 -13.07 44.35 -34.09
CA ALA A 18 -13.59 43.22 -33.36
C ALA A 18 -13.89 43.60 -31.91
N GLN A 19 -15.14 43.51 -31.56
CA GLN A 19 -15.60 43.64 -30.16
C GLN A 19 -14.97 42.54 -29.32
N SER A 20 -14.05 42.86 -28.44
CA SER A 20 -13.54 42.04 -27.39
C SER A 20 -14.67 41.77 -26.35
N SER A 21 -15.20 40.56 -26.33
CA SER A 21 -16.11 40.08 -25.30
C SER A 21 -15.44 40.19 -23.94
N PRO A 22 -16.14 40.60 -22.87
CA PRO A 22 -15.56 40.68 -21.55
C PRO A 22 -15.25 39.28 -21.06
N HIS A 23 -13.98 38.97 -20.84
CA HIS A 23 -13.54 37.80 -20.13
C HIS A 23 -14.14 37.82 -18.72
N LYS A 24 -15.08 36.92 -18.48
CA LYS A 24 -15.56 36.58 -17.13
C LYS A 24 -14.37 36.08 -16.31
N PRO A 25 -14.06 36.62 -15.13
CA PRO A 25 -12.97 36.13 -14.31
C PRO A 25 -13.23 34.65 -13.99
N GLN A 26 -12.31 33.79 -14.38
CA GLN A 26 -12.32 32.42 -13.87
C GLN A 26 -12.09 32.50 -12.37
N PRO A 27 -12.90 31.77 -11.57
CA PRO A 27 -12.61 31.65 -10.15
C PRO A 27 -11.21 31.04 -10.02
N SER A 28 -10.33 31.70 -9.31
CA SER A 28 -9.03 31.18 -8.92
C SER A 28 -9.23 29.81 -8.26
N PRO A 29 -8.37 28.81 -8.53
CA PRO A 29 -8.44 27.55 -7.83
C PRO A 29 -8.39 27.83 -6.33
N PRO A 30 -9.17 27.09 -5.50
CA PRO A 30 -9.11 27.27 -4.06
C PRO A 30 -7.65 27.09 -3.62
N PRO A 31 -7.16 27.91 -2.67
CA PRO A 31 -5.82 27.74 -2.15
C PRO A 31 -5.67 26.31 -1.64
N PRO A 32 -4.51 25.67 -1.82
CA PRO A 32 -4.28 24.37 -1.23
C PRO A 32 -4.54 24.51 0.28
N PRO A 33 -5.24 23.52 0.91
CA PRO A 33 -5.48 23.58 2.33
C PRO A 33 -4.14 23.71 3.06
N SER A 34 -4.03 24.77 3.84
CA SER A 34 -2.78 25.20 4.49
C SER A 34 -2.41 24.41 5.76
N ASP A 35 -2.97 23.20 5.96
CA ASP A 35 -2.80 22.41 7.18
C ASP A 35 -2.31 20.97 6.94
N TYR A 36 -1.28 20.79 6.09
CA TYR A 36 -0.62 19.48 5.98
C TYR A 36 0.39 19.20 7.11
N THR A 37 0.59 20.12 8.05
CA THR A 37 1.63 19.99 9.08
C THR A 37 1.26 19.08 10.24
N ASP A 38 -0.02 18.73 10.42
CA ASP A 38 -0.50 17.96 11.57
C ASP A 38 -1.16 16.62 11.20
N THR A 39 -1.07 16.21 9.92
CA THR A 39 -1.70 14.96 9.49
C THR A 39 -0.79 13.78 9.79
N THR A 40 -1.26 12.88 10.65
CA THR A 40 -0.62 11.60 10.92
C THR A 40 -1.37 10.46 10.23
N TYR A 41 -0.75 9.29 10.19
CA TYR A 41 -1.28 8.10 9.52
C TYR A 41 -1.08 6.88 10.42
N LEU A 42 -2.02 5.96 10.38
CA LEU A 42 -1.85 4.63 10.95
C LEU A 42 -2.30 3.58 9.95
N ARG A 43 -1.46 2.56 9.75
CA ARG A 43 -1.79 1.42 8.87
C ARG A 43 -1.84 0.14 9.70
N PHE A 44 -2.84 -0.69 9.46
CA PHE A 44 -2.96 -2.00 10.11
C PHE A 44 -3.65 -3.01 9.22
N LEU A 45 -3.57 -4.28 9.60
CA LEU A 45 -4.11 -5.40 8.85
C LEU A 45 -5.48 -5.81 9.40
N ALA A 46 -6.36 -6.16 8.48
CA ALA A 46 -7.64 -6.81 8.77
C ALA A 46 -7.90 -7.95 7.78
N SER A 47 -8.48 -9.03 8.25
CA SER A 47 -8.98 -10.10 7.39
C SER A 47 -10.07 -9.60 6.45
N ASN A 48 -10.40 -10.36 5.41
CA ASN A 48 -11.51 -9.98 4.50
C ASN A 48 -12.84 -9.86 5.22
N ALA A 49 -13.11 -10.68 6.23
CA ALA A 49 -14.33 -10.62 7.02
C ALA A 49 -14.38 -9.33 7.86
N GLU A 50 -13.31 -9.04 8.59
CA GLU A 50 -13.16 -7.79 9.35
C GLU A 50 -13.25 -6.56 8.48
N ALA A 51 -12.58 -6.56 7.32
CA ALA A 51 -12.66 -5.47 6.35
C ALA A 51 -14.10 -5.26 5.82
N GLY A 52 -14.82 -6.35 5.57
CA GLY A 52 -16.23 -6.32 5.19
C GLY A 52 -17.12 -5.69 6.27
N SER A 53 -16.89 -6.03 7.54
CA SER A 53 -17.58 -5.46 8.69
C SER A 53 -17.30 -3.96 8.87
N ILE A 54 -16.04 -3.55 8.69
CA ILE A 54 -15.63 -2.13 8.77
C ILE A 54 -16.29 -1.31 7.65
N ILE A 55 -16.38 -1.86 6.44
CA ILE A 55 -17.05 -1.18 5.33
C ILE A 55 -18.56 -1.09 5.58
N GLY A 56 -19.18 -2.19 6.02
CA GLY A 56 -20.61 -2.30 6.21
C GLY A 56 -21.41 -2.34 4.90
N LYS A 57 -22.72 -2.48 4.99
CA LYS A 57 -23.62 -2.53 3.84
C LYS A 57 -23.59 -1.21 3.07
N GLY A 58 -23.14 -1.26 1.80
CA GLY A 58 -23.05 -0.06 0.96
C GLY A 58 -22.10 1.03 1.51
N GLY A 59 -21.16 0.68 2.39
CA GLY A 59 -20.23 1.65 2.98
C GLY A 59 -20.79 2.41 4.18
N SER A 60 -21.92 2.01 4.75
CA SER A 60 -22.58 2.74 5.85
C SER A 60 -21.72 2.82 7.11
N THR A 61 -21.06 1.72 7.50
CA THR A 61 -20.28 1.66 8.73
C THR A 61 -19.02 2.53 8.63
N ILE A 62 -18.30 2.43 7.53
CA ILE A 62 -17.09 3.25 7.33
C ILE A 62 -17.42 4.74 7.25
N SER A 63 -18.57 5.11 6.66
CA SER A 63 -19.03 6.50 6.62
C SER A 63 -19.39 7.00 8.01
N ASP A 64 -20.04 6.19 8.84
CA ASP A 64 -20.33 6.52 10.24
C ASP A 64 -19.04 6.73 11.04
N PHE A 65 -18.08 5.82 10.92
CA PHE A 65 -16.80 5.95 11.61
C PHE A 65 -16.05 7.22 11.21
N GLN A 66 -15.99 7.54 9.91
CA GLN A 66 -15.36 8.77 9.42
C GLN A 66 -16.09 10.02 9.93
N SER A 67 -17.43 10.01 10.00
CA SER A 67 -18.21 11.13 10.50
C SER A 67 -18.02 11.34 12.00
N ARG A 68 -17.85 10.29 12.78
CA ARG A 68 -17.70 10.35 14.24
C ARG A 68 -16.29 10.72 14.69
N SER A 69 -15.29 10.19 14.00
CA SER A 69 -13.87 10.45 14.32
C SER A 69 -13.28 11.64 13.57
N ASN A 70 -13.94 12.12 12.54
CA ASN A 70 -13.41 13.09 11.58
C ASN A 70 -12.15 12.61 10.82
N ALA A 71 -11.69 11.40 11.08
CA ALA A 71 -10.57 10.78 10.37
C ALA A 71 -10.99 10.26 8.99
N ARG A 72 -10.04 10.20 8.07
CA ARG A 72 -10.21 9.53 6.79
C ARG A 72 -9.80 8.07 6.90
N ILE A 73 -10.70 7.15 6.56
CA ILE A 73 -10.45 5.71 6.58
C ILE A 73 -10.44 5.17 5.16
N GLN A 74 -9.38 4.46 4.79
CA GLN A 74 -9.20 3.85 3.47
C GLN A 74 -8.82 2.39 3.63
N LEU A 75 -9.34 1.52 2.76
CA LEU A 75 -9.00 0.09 2.73
C LEU A 75 -8.43 -0.26 1.36
N SER A 76 -7.45 -1.17 1.36
CA SER A 76 -6.98 -1.79 0.12
C SER A 76 -8.15 -2.52 -0.58
N ARG A 77 -8.06 -2.69 -1.90
CA ARG A 77 -9.12 -3.36 -2.66
C ARG A 77 -9.21 -4.84 -2.31
N ASN A 78 -10.30 -5.45 -2.68
CA ASN A 78 -10.41 -6.90 -2.62
C ASN A 78 -9.28 -7.53 -3.46
N TYR A 79 -8.61 -8.55 -2.91
CA TYR A 79 -7.42 -9.18 -3.47
C TYR A 79 -6.12 -8.35 -3.45
N GLU A 80 -6.13 -7.13 -2.93
CA GLU A 80 -4.93 -6.36 -2.63
C GLU A 80 -4.55 -6.58 -1.16
N TYR A 81 -3.79 -7.64 -0.92
CA TYR A 81 -3.41 -8.06 0.41
C TYR A 81 -2.01 -7.55 0.79
N PHE A 82 -1.78 -7.45 2.08
CA PHE A 82 -0.44 -7.26 2.59
C PHE A 82 0.41 -8.49 2.24
N PRO A 83 1.59 -8.34 1.63
CA PRO A 83 2.42 -9.44 1.15
C PRO A 83 2.68 -10.49 2.23
N GLY A 84 2.60 -11.77 1.82
CA GLY A 84 2.72 -12.92 2.72
C GLY A 84 1.51 -13.18 3.61
N THR A 85 0.41 -12.47 3.39
CA THR A 85 -0.86 -12.67 4.11
C THR A 85 -2.05 -12.68 3.15
N SER A 86 -3.23 -13.01 3.67
CA SER A 86 -4.53 -12.80 3.02
C SER A 86 -5.29 -11.62 3.61
N ASP A 87 -4.59 -10.74 4.33
CA ASP A 87 -5.19 -9.60 5.01
C ASP A 87 -5.12 -8.34 4.18
N ARG A 88 -6.18 -7.55 4.27
CA ARG A 88 -6.28 -6.23 3.66
C ARG A 88 -5.62 -5.19 4.56
N ILE A 89 -5.18 -4.12 3.92
CA ILE A 89 -4.57 -2.99 4.61
C ILE A 89 -5.65 -1.95 4.86
N ILE A 90 -5.72 -1.48 6.10
CA ILE A 90 -6.51 -0.33 6.48
C ILE A 90 -5.55 0.82 6.77
N MET A 91 -5.86 1.99 6.25
CA MET A 91 -5.15 3.22 6.52
C MET A 91 -6.12 4.25 7.09
N VAL A 92 -5.78 4.79 8.24
CA VAL A 92 -6.50 5.87 8.91
C VAL A 92 -5.59 7.10 8.89
N SER A 93 -6.14 8.26 8.54
CA SER A 93 -5.40 9.52 8.47
C SER A 93 -6.21 10.69 9.00
N GLY A 94 -5.52 11.62 9.66
CA GLY A 94 -6.09 12.78 10.32
C GLY A 94 -5.12 13.33 11.36
N THR A 95 -5.58 14.13 12.29
CA THR A 95 -4.82 14.46 13.51
C THR A 95 -4.63 13.19 14.36
N ILE A 96 -3.74 13.22 15.33
CA ILE A 96 -3.52 12.06 16.21
C ILE A 96 -4.81 11.62 16.88
N ASP A 97 -5.57 12.56 17.44
CA ASP A 97 -6.81 12.28 18.16
C ASP A 97 -7.87 11.69 17.22
N GLU A 98 -8.05 12.25 16.02
CA GLU A 98 -8.98 11.73 15.02
C GLU A 98 -8.62 10.29 14.60
N VAL A 99 -7.32 10.00 14.43
CA VAL A 99 -6.85 8.65 14.08
C VAL A 99 -7.11 7.68 15.21
N LEU A 100 -6.88 8.07 16.47
CA LEU A 100 -7.11 7.23 17.65
C LEU A 100 -8.60 6.96 17.86
N ASP A 101 -9.45 7.96 17.72
CA ASP A 101 -10.91 7.81 17.79
C ASP A 101 -11.42 6.83 16.72
N ALA A 102 -10.94 6.95 15.49
CA ALA A 102 -11.30 6.02 14.42
C ALA A 102 -10.85 4.59 14.70
N VAL A 103 -9.63 4.42 15.21
CA VAL A 103 -9.08 3.11 15.59
C VAL A 103 -9.89 2.48 16.72
N GLU A 104 -10.26 3.24 17.74
CA GLU A 104 -11.10 2.76 18.84
C GLU A 104 -12.47 2.29 18.35
N LEU A 105 -13.12 3.07 17.48
CA LEU A 105 -14.40 2.68 16.85
C LEU A 105 -14.28 1.37 16.06
N ILE A 106 -13.21 1.24 15.27
CA ILE A 106 -12.95 0.03 14.48
C ILE A 106 -12.68 -1.17 15.39
N LEU A 107 -11.78 -1.04 16.36
CA LEU A 107 -11.44 -2.14 17.28
C LEU A 107 -12.63 -2.57 18.13
N THR A 108 -13.43 -1.62 18.62
CA THR A 108 -14.66 -1.91 19.36
C THR A 108 -15.64 -2.74 18.52
N LYS A 109 -15.85 -2.34 17.27
CA LYS A 109 -16.73 -3.09 16.36
C LYS A 109 -16.21 -4.50 16.10
N LEU A 110 -14.93 -4.63 15.79
CA LEU A 110 -14.32 -5.93 15.51
C LEU A 110 -14.35 -6.85 16.74
N LEU A 111 -14.08 -6.29 17.91
CA LEU A 111 -14.12 -7.03 19.17
C LEU A 111 -15.52 -7.62 19.40
N ASN A 112 -16.55 -6.79 19.28
CA ASN A 112 -17.93 -7.19 19.49
C ASN A 112 -18.46 -8.19 18.45
N GLU A 113 -17.90 -8.23 17.25
CA GLU A 113 -18.40 -9.08 16.16
C GLU A 113 -17.64 -10.40 16.02
N PHE A 114 -16.34 -10.40 16.31
CA PHE A 114 -15.46 -11.54 16.02
C PHE A 114 -14.79 -12.16 17.24
N TYR A 115 -14.80 -11.49 18.40
CA TYR A 115 -14.01 -11.89 19.56
C TYR A 115 -14.82 -11.96 20.87
N THR A 116 -16.15 -12.07 20.79
CA THR A 116 -16.99 -12.37 21.96
C THR A 116 -16.70 -13.81 22.37
N GLU A 117 -16.07 -13.99 23.54
CA GLU A 117 -15.90 -15.32 24.13
C GLU A 117 -17.20 -15.73 24.84
N ASP A 118 -17.52 -17.03 24.77
CA ASP A 118 -18.68 -17.63 25.45
C ASP A 118 -18.59 -17.56 26.98
N ASN A 119 -17.55 -16.96 27.53
CA ASN A 119 -17.30 -16.84 28.96
C ASN A 119 -17.61 -15.41 29.43
N GLU A 120 -18.77 -15.23 30.06
CA GLU A 120 -19.26 -13.95 30.57
C GLU A 120 -18.38 -13.29 31.65
N GLU A 121 -17.38 -14.00 32.21
CA GLU A 121 -16.51 -13.50 33.29
C GLU A 121 -15.17 -12.93 32.83
N ALA A 122 -14.76 -13.15 31.59
CA ALA A 122 -13.47 -12.67 31.07
C ALA A 122 -13.66 -11.54 30.05
N GLU A 123 -12.87 -10.45 30.19
CA GLU A 123 -12.86 -9.41 29.19
C GLU A 123 -12.36 -9.97 27.82
N PRO A 124 -13.11 -9.73 26.72
CA PRO A 124 -12.73 -10.22 25.41
C PRO A 124 -11.35 -9.69 25.01
N ARG A 125 -10.52 -10.57 24.47
CA ARG A 125 -9.16 -10.23 24.02
C ARG A 125 -9.01 -10.44 22.53
N SER A 126 -8.39 -9.49 21.90
CA SER A 126 -8.07 -9.56 20.47
C SER A 126 -6.64 -9.08 20.19
N LYS A 127 -6.30 -8.96 18.94
CA LYS A 127 -5.01 -8.41 18.52
C LYS A 127 -5.15 -7.57 17.25
N VAL A 128 -4.46 -6.45 17.21
CA VAL A 128 -4.27 -5.64 16.01
C VAL A 128 -2.83 -5.75 15.53
N ARG A 129 -2.63 -5.73 14.21
CA ARG A 129 -1.30 -5.78 13.58
C ARG A 129 -1.05 -4.50 12.82
N LEU A 130 -0.25 -3.62 13.41
CA LEU A 130 0.14 -2.35 12.81
C LEU A 130 1.25 -2.59 11.78
N ILE A 131 1.21 -1.82 10.69
CA ILE A 131 2.25 -1.81 9.65
C ILE A 131 3.12 -0.58 9.88
N VAL A 132 4.38 -0.79 10.22
CA VAL A 132 5.33 0.27 10.57
C VAL A 132 6.56 0.17 9.68
N PRO A 133 7.03 1.29 9.07
CA PRO A 133 8.28 1.30 8.32
C PRO A 133 9.45 0.81 9.17
N ASN A 134 10.31 -0.02 8.58
CA ASN A 134 11.45 -0.60 9.31
C ASN A 134 12.35 0.48 9.93
N GLY A 135 12.53 1.61 9.24
CA GLY A 135 13.31 2.76 9.75
C GLY A 135 12.75 3.33 11.04
N SER A 136 11.42 3.38 11.20
CA SER A 136 10.74 3.93 12.38
C SER A 136 10.61 2.93 13.52
N CYS A 137 10.79 1.63 13.27
CA CYS A 137 10.74 0.60 14.33
C CYS A 137 11.80 0.80 15.43
N GLY A 138 12.94 1.42 15.09
CA GLY A 138 13.98 1.75 16.05
C GLY A 138 13.49 2.68 17.16
N GLY A 139 12.63 3.64 16.82
CA GLY A 139 12.00 4.55 17.77
C GLY A 139 11.07 3.86 18.75
N ILE A 140 10.31 2.85 18.28
CA ILE A 140 9.40 2.05 19.11
C ILE A 140 10.20 1.10 20.02
N ILE A 141 11.27 0.49 19.51
CA ILE A 141 12.09 -0.46 20.28
C ILE A 141 12.88 0.29 21.37
N GLY A 142 13.51 1.42 21.00
CA GLY A 142 14.41 2.16 21.88
C GLY A 142 15.74 1.47 22.13
N LYS A 143 16.65 2.14 22.85
CA LYS A 143 17.98 1.59 23.18
C LYS A 143 17.84 0.35 24.07
N GLY A 144 18.32 -0.81 23.58
CA GLY A 144 18.23 -2.07 24.32
C GLY A 144 16.81 -2.53 24.64
N GLY A 145 15.81 -2.05 23.87
CA GLY A 145 14.41 -2.38 24.08
C GLY A 145 13.72 -1.62 25.20
N SER A 146 14.30 -0.53 25.68
CA SER A 146 13.75 0.23 26.82
C SER A 146 12.37 0.82 26.51
N MET A 147 12.17 1.36 25.30
CA MET A 147 10.91 2.03 24.94
C MET A 147 9.76 1.04 24.82
N ILE A 148 9.99 -0.07 24.12
CA ILE A 148 8.93 -1.11 23.99
C ILE A 148 8.56 -1.74 25.33
N LYS A 149 9.53 -1.87 26.26
CA LYS A 149 9.24 -2.34 27.62
C LYS A 149 8.36 -1.37 28.39
N SER A 150 8.66 -0.06 28.30
CA SER A 150 7.81 1.00 28.88
C SER A 150 6.39 0.95 28.29
N PHE A 151 6.27 0.83 26.97
CA PHE A 151 4.94 0.73 26.32
C PHE A 151 4.14 -0.49 26.80
N ILE A 152 4.81 -1.63 27.01
CA ILE A 152 4.17 -2.84 27.55
C ILE A 152 3.74 -2.61 29.00
N GLU A 153 4.58 -1.97 29.81
CA GLU A 153 4.30 -1.66 31.22
C GLU A 153 3.16 -0.66 31.36
N ASP A 154 3.18 0.42 30.57
CA ASP A 154 2.19 1.49 30.64
C ASP A 154 0.81 1.07 30.10
N SER A 155 0.78 0.25 29.03
CA SER A 155 -0.47 -0.19 28.41
C SER A 155 -0.99 -1.53 28.94
N GLN A 156 -0.14 -2.32 29.59
CA GLN A 156 -0.41 -3.70 29.96
C GLN A 156 -0.77 -4.61 28.76
N ALA A 157 -0.48 -4.14 27.54
CA ALA A 157 -0.69 -4.88 26.30
C ALA A 157 0.49 -5.80 25.97
N ASN A 158 0.23 -6.86 25.22
CA ASN A 158 1.29 -7.70 24.66
C ASN A 158 1.76 -7.11 23.34
N ILE A 159 2.93 -6.49 23.30
CA ILE A 159 3.49 -5.86 22.10
C ILE A 159 4.62 -6.71 21.54
N LYS A 160 4.53 -7.11 20.27
CA LYS A 160 5.56 -7.87 19.56
C LYS A 160 5.86 -7.22 18.23
N ILE A 161 7.14 -7.07 17.90
CA ILE A 161 7.59 -6.55 16.59
C ILE A 161 8.18 -7.72 15.81
N SER A 162 7.77 -7.88 14.56
CA SER A 162 8.32 -8.93 13.68
C SER A 162 9.83 -8.76 13.52
N PRO A 163 10.61 -9.85 13.40
CA PRO A 163 12.05 -9.77 13.14
C PRO A 163 12.35 -8.97 11.87
N GLN A 164 13.55 -8.36 11.81
CA GLN A 164 13.98 -7.58 10.65
C GLN A 164 14.17 -8.47 9.41
N ASP A 165 14.56 -9.72 9.61
CA ASP A 165 14.79 -10.72 8.55
C ASP A 165 13.49 -11.26 7.92
N ASN A 166 12.35 -11.06 8.57
CA ASN A 166 11.03 -11.26 7.99
C ASN A 166 10.62 -10.11 7.06
N ASN A 167 11.58 -9.53 6.36
CA ASN A 167 11.26 -8.64 5.23
C ASN A 167 10.43 -9.45 4.24
N TYR A 168 9.13 -9.28 4.31
CA TYR A 168 8.24 -9.69 3.23
C TYR A 168 8.84 -9.10 1.96
N ILE A 169 9.25 -9.94 1.06
CA ILE A 169 10.18 -9.71 -0.04
C ILE A 169 9.95 -8.34 -0.69
N GLY A 170 10.94 -7.47 -0.58
CA GLY A 170 10.92 -6.13 -1.18
C GLY A 170 10.15 -5.05 -0.40
N MET A 171 9.70 -5.33 0.82
CA MET A 171 8.99 -4.36 1.64
C MET A 171 9.83 -3.89 2.82
N ASN A 172 9.87 -2.59 2.98
CA ASN A 172 10.59 -1.94 4.08
C ASN A 172 9.67 -1.70 5.30
N ASP A 173 8.70 -2.59 5.51
CA ASP A 173 7.74 -2.51 6.61
C ASP A 173 7.83 -3.73 7.53
N ARG A 174 7.58 -3.52 8.81
CA ARG A 174 7.48 -4.55 9.85
C ARG A 174 6.10 -4.54 10.48
N LEU A 175 5.70 -5.69 11.00
CA LEU A 175 4.44 -5.80 11.74
C LEU A 175 4.69 -5.61 13.23
N VAL A 176 3.93 -4.71 13.83
CA VAL A 176 3.83 -4.52 15.28
C VAL A 176 2.49 -5.11 15.73
N THR A 177 2.54 -6.24 16.41
CA THR A 177 1.34 -6.92 16.92
C THR A 177 1.07 -6.42 18.34
N VAL A 178 -0.10 -5.87 18.56
CA VAL A 178 -0.60 -5.40 19.86
C VAL A 178 -1.78 -6.29 20.25
N GLY A 179 -1.65 -7.00 21.37
CA GLY A 179 -2.69 -7.92 21.84
C GLY A 179 -3.10 -7.61 23.27
N GLY A 180 -4.38 -7.80 23.59
CA GLY A 180 -4.94 -7.53 24.91
C GLY A 180 -6.43 -7.23 24.88
N THR A 181 -6.95 -6.63 25.94
CA THR A 181 -8.31 -6.05 25.96
C THR A 181 -8.37 -4.83 25.05
N LEU A 182 -9.55 -4.34 24.73
CA LEU A 182 -9.74 -3.13 23.93
C LEU A 182 -8.95 -1.95 24.51
N GLN A 183 -9.09 -1.70 25.80
CA GLN A 183 -8.42 -0.60 26.49
C GLN A 183 -6.88 -0.72 26.39
N GLN A 184 -6.34 -1.91 26.59
CA GLN A 184 -4.90 -2.17 26.46
C GLN A 184 -4.39 -1.93 25.05
N GLN A 185 -5.16 -2.35 24.03
CA GLN A 185 -4.79 -2.14 22.62
C GLN A 185 -4.85 -0.67 22.23
N VAL A 186 -5.88 0.07 22.64
CA VAL A 186 -6.01 1.51 22.37
C VAL A 186 -4.86 2.25 23.05
N GLN A 187 -4.59 2.00 24.33
CA GLN A 187 -3.49 2.63 25.06
C GLN A 187 -2.13 2.36 24.41
N ALA A 188 -1.84 1.10 24.05
CA ALA A 188 -0.59 0.75 23.38
C ALA A 188 -0.47 1.43 22.00
N THR A 189 -1.58 1.47 21.24
CA THR A 189 -1.61 2.13 19.92
C THR A 189 -1.38 3.64 20.05
N THR A 190 -1.94 4.27 21.09
CA THR A 190 -1.70 5.69 21.42
C THR A 190 -0.22 5.96 21.67
N LEU A 191 0.42 5.17 22.53
CA LEU A 191 1.85 5.31 22.83
C LEU A 191 2.74 5.11 21.59
N ILE A 192 2.41 4.09 20.78
CA ILE A 192 3.13 3.80 19.55
C ILE A 192 2.94 4.94 18.53
N LEU A 193 1.71 5.40 18.30
CA LEU A 193 1.41 6.44 17.32
C LEU A 193 2.02 7.78 17.72
N SER A 194 1.94 8.16 19.00
CA SER A 194 2.58 9.38 19.53
C SER A 194 4.09 9.34 19.27
N ARG A 195 4.73 8.19 19.49
CA ARG A 195 6.16 8.04 19.24
C ARG A 195 6.50 8.06 17.74
N LEU A 196 5.64 7.52 16.89
CA LEU A 196 5.83 7.53 15.43
C LEU A 196 5.63 8.94 14.86
N SER A 197 4.71 9.73 15.40
CA SER A 197 4.45 11.10 14.94
C SER A 197 5.61 12.06 15.22
N GLU A 198 6.45 11.75 16.22
CA GLU A 198 7.69 12.48 16.50
C GLU A 198 8.82 12.18 15.50
N ASP A 199 8.67 11.12 14.70
CA ASP A 199 9.67 10.70 13.71
C ASP A 199 9.36 11.32 12.33
N PRO A 200 10.13 12.33 11.88
CA PRO A 200 9.90 12.95 10.57
C PRO A 200 9.98 11.94 9.41
N TYR A 201 10.76 10.86 9.57
CA TYR A 201 10.89 9.80 8.57
C TYR A 201 9.59 9.01 8.45
N TYR A 202 8.84 8.82 9.54
CA TYR A 202 7.56 8.09 9.52
C TYR A 202 6.56 8.74 8.58
N VAL A 203 6.32 10.03 8.73
CA VAL A 203 5.37 10.78 7.89
C VAL A 203 5.79 10.76 6.41
N GLN A 204 7.09 10.93 6.14
CA GLN A 204 7.62 10.92 4.77
C GLN A 204 7.65 9.53 4.13
N SER A 205 7.78 8.48 4.92
CA SER A 205 7.89 7.09 4.43
C SER A 205 6.54 6.47 4.10
N ILE A 206 5.44 7.03 4.61
CA ILE A 206 4.10 6.61 4.25
C ILE A 206 3.76 7.23 2.89
N GLY A 207 4.11 6.50 1.84
CA GLY A 207 3.74 6.83 0.46
C GLY A 207 2.23 6.80 0.23
N PRO A 208 1.78 6.83 -1.04
CA PRO A 208 0.35 6.78 -1.38
C PRO A 208 -0.37 5.65 -0.63
N PRO A 209 -1.71 5.77 -0.40
CA PRO A 209 -2.49 4.97 0.55
C PRO A 209 -2.21 3.47 0.51
N PHE A 210 -1.89 2.93 -0.64
CA PHE A 210 -1.61 1.50 -0.83
C PHE A 210 -0.40 1.33 -1.76
N PRO A 211 0.83 1.44 -1.23
CA PRO A 211 2.05 1.32 -2.04
C PRO A 211 2.22 -0.09 -2.65
N TYR A 212 1.35 -1.02 -2.27
CA TYR A 212 1.35 -2.42 -2.72
C TYR A 212 0.36 -2.67 -3.86
N SER A 213 -0.48 -1.69 -4.18
CA SER A 213 -1.36 -1.78 -5.34
C SER A 213 -0.54 -1.69 -6.60
N ALA A 214 -0.55 -2.75 -7.41
CA ALA A 214 -0.06 -2.67 -8.78
C ALA A 214 -0.84 -1.55 -9.50
N PRO A 215 -0.21 -0.73 -10.36
CA PRO A 215 -0.89 0.30 -11.11
C PRO A 215 -1.74 -0.32 -12.22
N TYR A 216 -2.86 -0.96 -11.84
CA TYR A 216 -3.93 -1.22 -12.79
C TYR A 216 -4.84 -0.01 -12.76
N GLY A 217 -4.77 0.78 -13.83
CA GLY A 217 -5.71 1.84 -14.09
C GLY A 217 -7.14 1.31 -14.05
N VAL A 218 -7.88 1.63 -13.00
CA VAL A 218 -9.32 1.49 -12.94
C VAL A 218 -9.90 2.88 -12.72
N PRO A 219 -10.90 3.28 -13.54
CA PRO A 219 -11.47 4.62 -13.47
C PRO A 219 -12.07 4.88 -12.11
N ASN A 220 -11.79 6.07 -11.59
CA ASN A 220 -12.44 6.66 -10.44
C ASN A 220 -13.98 6.69 -10.68
N TYR A 221 -14.70 5.76 -10.06
CA TYR A 221 -16.15 5.87 -9.92
C TYR A 221 -16.45 6.73 -8.68
N GLY A 222 -16.42 8.04 -8.89
CA GLY A 222 -17.17 8.95 -8.04
C GLY A 222 -18.65 8.90 -8.47
N PRO A 223 -19.62 9.12 -7.55
CA PRO A 223 -21.04 9.14 -7.87
C PRO A 223 -21.38 10.47 -8.53
N ASN A 224 -21.05 10.66 -9.80
CA ASN A 224 -21.74 11.59 -10.69
C ASN A 224 -21.30 11.37 -12.14
N GLY A 225 -22.29 11.00 -12.95
CA GLY A 225 -22.13 10.65 -14.32
C GLY A 225 -21.68 11.80 -15.22
N GLY A 226 -20.99 11.43 -16.26
CA GLY A 226 -20.62 12.30 -17.36
C GLY A 226 -19.61 11.58 -18.25
N GLY A 227 -20.11 10.81 -19.24
CA GLY A 227 -19.27 10.13 -20.21
C GLY A 227 -18.41 11.11 -20.99
N LYS A 228 -17.10 11.00 -20.83
CA LYS A 228 -16.13 11.45 -21.84
C LYS A 228 -15.26 10.26 -22.20
N LYS A 229 -15.32 9.90 -23.48
CA LYS A 229 -14.40 8.97 -24.13
C LYS A 229 -12.98 9.48 -23.89
N PHE A 230 -12.21 8.76 -23.06
CA PHE A 230 -10.76 8.96 -23.01
C PHE A 230 -10.13 8.14 -24.14
N GLN A 231 -9.46 8.86 -25.02
CA GLN A 231 -8.52 8.30 -25.97
C GLN A 231 -7.40 7.59 -25.21
N ASN A 232 -7.14 6.36 -25.64
CA ASN A 232 -5.99 5.57 -25.25
C ASN A 232 -4.69 6.34 -25.50
N ASN A 233 -4.10 6.91 -24.47
CA ASN A 233 -2.67 7.21 -24.48
C ASN A 233 -1.94 5.95 -23.99
N LYS A 234 -1.41 5.27 -24.96
CA LYS A 234 -0.57 4.09 -24.90
C LYS A 234 0.85 4.54 -24.59
N GLU A 235 1.16 4.72 -23.30
CA GLU A 235 2.54 4.86 -22.79
C GLU A 235 2.61 4.39 -21.33
N ASP A 236 2.10 3.17 -21.04
CA ASP A 236 2.61 2.37 -19.93
C ASP A 236 3.62 1.40 -20.52
N MET A 237 4.91 1.77 -20.41
CA MET A 237 6.00 0.87 -20.74
C MET A 237 5.99 -0.28 -19.74
N SER A 238 5.27 -1.36 -20.05
CA SER A 238 5.42 -2.62 -19.36
C SER A 238 6.83 -3.15 -19.67
N ASN A 239 7.73 -2.98 -18.73
CA ASN A 239 9.07 -3.55 -18.81
C ASN A 239 8.95 -5.07 -18.74
N SER A 240 9.86 -5.75 -19.43
CA SER A 240 9.97 -7.21 -19.41
C SER A 240 11.41 -7.59 -19.15
N VAL A 241 11.62 -8.45 -18.17
CA VAL A 241 12.95 -9.03 -17.84
C VAL A 241 12.85 -10.54 -18.00
N THR A 242 13.88 -11.14 -18.59
CA THR A 242 13.98 -12.59 -18.73
C THR A 242 15.16 -13.10 -17.89
N LEU A 243 14.84 -13.98 -16.94
CA LEU A 243 15.81 -14.67 -16.10
C LEU A 243 16.07 -16.07 -16.63
N GLY A 244 17.31 -16.55 -16.51
CA GLY A 244 17.67 -17.95 -16.64
C GLY A 244 17.50 -18.66 -15.30
N VAL A 245 16.74 -19.75 -15.29
CA VAL A 245 16.59 -20.62 -14.13
C VAL A 245 16.85 -22.06 -14.56
N ALA A 246 17.77 -22.75 -13.88
CA ALA A 246 18.11 -24.13 -14.20
C ALA A 246 16.84 -25.00 -14.23
N ASP A 247 16.72 -25.89 -15.23
CA ASP A 247 15.51 -26.71 -15.44
C ASP A 247 15.12 -27.53 -14.19
N GLU A 248 16.12 -27.97 -13.42
CA GLU A 248 15.92 -28.69 -12.15
C GLU A 248 15.22 -27.86 -11.08
N HIS A 249 15.36 -26.53 -11.10
CA HIS A 249 14.76 -25.62 -10.14
C HIS A 249 13.39 -25.06 -10.57
N ILE A 250 13.05 -25.20 -11.84
CA ILE A 250 11.75 -24.73 -12.36
C ILE A 250 10.57 -25.36 -11.62
N GLY A 251 10.68 -26.64 -11.27
CA GLY A 251 9.63 -27.32 -10.50
C GLY A 251 9.33 -26.63 -9.17
N ILE A 252 10.33 -26.04 -8.53
CA ILE A 252 10.19 -25.33 -7.25
C ILE A 252 9.59 -23.93 -7.49
N VAL A 253 9.99 -23.26 -8.56
CA VAL A 253 9.43 -21.96 -8.94
C VAL A 253 7.95 -22.09 -9.30
N VAL A 254 7.56 -23.14 -10.03
CA VAL A 254 6.15 -23.42 -10.38
C VAL A 254 5.37 -23.89 -9.16
N GLY A 255 5.93 -24.80 -8.37
CA GLY A 255 5.26 -25.45 -7.26
C GLY A 255 4.22 -26.48 -7.69
N ARG A 256 3.62 -27.20 -6.74
CA ARG A 256 2.59 -28.20 -7.01
C ARG A 256 1.36 -27.52 -7.63
N SER A 257 0.97 -27.96 -8.84
CA SER A 257 -0.16 -27.39 -9.59
C SER A 257 -0.07 -25.89 -9.85
N GLY A 258 1.15 -25.34 -9.93
CA GLY A 258 1.35 -23.92 -10.22
C GLY A 258 1.15 -22.99 -9.01
N ARG A 259 1.06 -23.51 -7.79
CA ARG A 259 0.77 -22.72 -6.58
C ARG A 259 1.81 -21.62 -6.35
N ASN A 260 3.10 -21.95 -6.44
CA ASN A 260 4.16 -20.98 -6.17
C ASN A 260 4.21 -19.86 -7.22
N ILE A 261 4.09 -20.18 -8.50
CA ILE A 261 4.12 -19.15 -9.54
C ILE A 261 2.88 -18.24 -9.47
N THR A 262 1.73 -18.78 -9.08
CA THR A 262 0.51 -17.99 -8.84
C THR A 262 0.71 -17.08 -7.64
N GLU A 263 1.26 -17.58 -6.55
CA GLU A 263 1.61 -16.81 -5.35
C GLU A 263 2.59 -15.67 -5.68
N ILE A 264 3.68 -15.97 -6.42
CA ILE A 264 4.66 -14.96 -6.85
C ILE A 264 3.99 -13.88 -7.71
N SER A 265 3.15 -14.28 -8.68
CA SER A 265 2.43 -13.32 -9.53
C SER A 265 1.46 -12.46 -8.74
N GLN A 266 0.75 -13.02 -7.75
CA GLN A 266 -0.17 -12.28 -6.91
C GLN A 266 0.54 -11.29 -6.00
N ILE A 267 1.63 -11.72 -5.36
CA ILE A 267 2.39 -10.88 -4.43
C ILE A 267 3.15 -9.77 -5.16
N SER A 268 3.81 -10.10 -6.28
CA SER A 268 4.60 -9.12 -7.03
C SER A 268 3.76 -8.17 -7.88
N GLY A 269 2.55 -8.60 -8.28
CA GLY A 269 1.77 -7.94 -9.31
C GLY A 269 2.35 -8.09 -10.72
N ALA A 270 3.40 -8.92 -10.90
CA ALA A 270 4.01 -9.19 -12.18
C ALA A 270 3.34 -10.37 -12.88
N ARG A 271 3.32 -10.33 -14.21
CA ARG A 271 2.97 -11.49 -15.02
C ARG A 271 4.24 -12.32 -15.26
N ILE A 272 4.19 -13.60 -14.89
CA ILE A 272 5.33 -14.51 -15.04
C ILE A 272 4.98 -15.56 -16.09
N LYS A 273 5.86 -15.71 -17.07
CA LYS A 273 5.77 -16.74 -18.12
C LYS A 273 7.05 -17.57 -18.10
N ILE A 274 6.91 -18.86 -18.06
CA ILE A 274 8.03 -19.82 -18.14
C ILE A 274 8.02 -20.48 -19.51
N SER A 275 9.19 -20.60 -20.12
CA SER A 275 9.33 -21.27 -21.42
C SER A 275 8.95 -22.75 -21.32
N GLU A 276 8.61 -23.38 -22.44
CA GLU A 276 8.29 -24.79 -22.50
C GLU A 276 9.51 -25.64 -22.15
N ARG A 277 9.26 -26.90 -21.77
CA ARG A 277 10.33 -27.83 -21.45
C ARG A 277 11.18 -28.09 -22.70
N GLY A 278 12.47 -27.86 -22.60
CA GLY A 278 13.40 -27.94 -23.73
C GLY A 278 13.68 -26.61 -24.46
N ASP A 279 12.94 -25.54 -24.16
CA ASP A 279 13.25 -24.19 -24.65
C ASP A 279 14.16 -23.46 -23.64
N PHE A 280 15.48 -23.61 -23.86
CA PHE A 280 16.52 -23.07 -23.01
C PHE A 280 17.06 -21.75 -23.53
N ILE A 281 17.73 -21.01 -22.66
CA ILE A 281 18.55 -19.85 -23.04
C ILE A 281 19.75 -20.40 -23.86
N HIS A 282 20.04 -19.80 -25.00
CA HIS A 282 21.08 -20.25 -25.91
C HIS A 282 22.43 -20.41 -25.19
N GLY A 283 22.99 -21.62 -25.28
CA GLY A 283 24.27 -21.96 -24.63
C GLY A 283 24.19 -22.35 -23.16
N THR A 284 22.99 -22.51 -22.60
CA THR A 284 22.78 -22.95 -21.21
C THR A 284 21.74 -24.07 -21.14
N SER A 285 21.58 -24.67 -19.95
CA SER A 285 20.45 -25.55 -19.58
C SER A 285 19.35 -24.82 -18.81
N ASP A 286 19.34 -23.49 -18.84
CA ASP A 286 18.41 -22.68 -18.09
C ASP A 286 17.15 -22.40 -18.93
N ARG A 287 15.98 -22.54 -18.31
CA ARG A 287 14.72 -22.15 -18.91
C ARG A 287 14.48 -20.65 -18.73
N LYS A 288 13.82 -20.07 -19.71
CA LYS A 288 13.48 -18.65 -19.71
C LYS A 288 12.29 -18.39 -18.78
N VAL A 289 12.50 -17.58 -17.78
CA VAL A 289 11.42 -17.05 -16.92
C VAL A 289 11.26 -15.57 -17.27
N THR A 290 10.21 -15.25 -18.01
CA THR A 290 9.91 -13.88 -18.44
C THR A 290 8.94 -13.23 -17.45
N ILE A 291 9.37 -12.13 -16.85
CA ILE A 291 8.62 -11.35 -15.87
C ILE A 291 8.23 -10.03 -16.53
N THR A 292 6.96 -9.73 -16.59
CA THR A 292 6.42 -8.52 -17.24
C THR A 292 5.60 -7.72 -16.24
N GLY A 293 5.84 -6.41 -16.16
CA GLY A 293 5.14 -5.53 -15.25
C GLY A 293 5.85 -4.20 -15.02
N SER A 294 5.47 -3.47 -13.98
CA SER A 294 6.24 -2.31 -13.56
C SER A 294 7.64 -2.74 -13.07
N GLN A 295 8.61 -1.85 -13.11
CA GLN A 295 9.98 -2.14 -12.63
C GLN A 295 9.98 -2.71 -11.20
N ARG A 296 9.13 -2.19 -10.34
CA ARG A 296 8.96 -2.68 -8.96
C ARG A 296 8.40 -4.10 -8.92
N ALA A 297 7.36 -4.37 -9.71
CA ALA A 297 6.76 -5.70 -9.78
C ALA A 297 7.77 -6.75 -10.28
N ILE A 298 8.59 -6.37 -11.27
CA ILE A 298 9.66 -7.22 -11.79
C ILE A 298 10.69 -7.51 -10.70
N ASN A 299 11.18 -6.50 -10.00
CA ASN A 299 12.20 -6.67 -8.95
C ASN A 299 11.70 -7.57 -7.81
N VAL A 300 10.42 -7.43 -7.42
CA VAL A 300 9.80 -8.27 -6.38
C VAL A 300 9.69 -9.72 -6.85
N ALA A 301 9.18 -9.95 -8.07
CA ALA A 301 9.05 -11.28 -8.63
C ALA A 301 10.40 -11.98 -8.77
N GLU A 302 11.42 -11.26 -9.26
CA GLU A 302 12.80 -11.74 -9.40
C GLU A 302 13.36 -12.18 -8.05
N ALA A 303 13.26 -11.33 -7.02
CA ALA A 303 13.74 -11.64 -5.68
C ALA A 303 13.05 -12.89 -5.09
N MET A 304 11.72 -13.04 -5.30
CA MET A 304 10.97 -14.21 -4.85
C MET A 304 11.40 -15.49 -5.56
N ILE A 305 11.62 -15.43 -6.87
CA ILE A 305 12.09 -16.57 -7.66
C ILE A 305 13.49 -16.99 -7.20
N MET A 306 14.41 -16.03 -7.07
CA MET A 306 15.79 -16.30 -6.65
C MET A 306 15.84 -16.88 -5.23
N HIS A 307 15.01 -16.38 -4.31
CA HIS A 307 14.92 -16.93 -2.97
C HIS A 307 14.43 -18.38 -2.95
N LYS A 308 13.39 -18.72 -3.74
CA LYS A 308 12.90 -20.10 -3.84
C LYS A 308 13.96 -21.04 -4.45
N VAL A 309 14.72 -20.57 -5.43
CA VAL A 309 15.82 -21.32 -6.04
C VAL A 309 16.97 -21.53 -5.04
N ALA A 310 17.37 -20.47 -4.34
CA ALA A 310 18.44 -20.55 -3.33
C ALA A 310 18.10 -21.48 -2.16
N SER A 311 16.83 -21.44 -1.71
CA SER A 311 16.33 -22.31 -0.63
C SER A 311 16.37 -23.80 -1.01
N ALA A 312 16.32 -24.11 -2.30
CA ALA A 312 16.36 -25.47 -2.81
C ALA A 312 17.78 -25.99 -3.03
N SER A 313 18.74 -25.09 -3.22
CA SER A 313 20.14 -25.41 -3.43
C SER A 313 20.92 -25.64 -2.13
N SER A 314 20.31 -25.37 -0.96
CA SER A 314 20.92 -25.63 0.35
C SER A 314 20.72 -27.10 0.72
N PRO A 315 21.78 -27.86 1.04
CA PRO A 315 21.63 -29.23 1.52
C PRO A 315 20.89 -29.24 2.88
N PRO A 316 20.06 -30.27 3.16
CA PRO A 316 19.40 -30.38 4.45
C PRO A 316 20.43 -30.46 5.57
N PRO A 317 20.16 -29.87 6.76
CA PRO A 317 21.07 -29.97 7.89
C PRO A 317 21.27 -31.46 8.23
N ALA A 318 22.54 -31.87 8.31
CA ALA A 318 22.92 -33.22 8.67
C ALA A 318 22.30 -33.56 10.04
N VAL A 319 21.40 -34.52 10.05
CA VAL A 319 20.89 -35.14 11.30
C VAL A 319 22.03 -35.94 11.91
N THR A 320 22.72 -35.35 12.87
CA THR A 320 23.67 -36.10 13.70
C THR A 320 22.89 -37.03 14.58
N THR A 321 22.82 -38.28 14.17
CA THR A 321 22.34 -39.38 15.04
C THR A 321 23.55 -39.72 15.94
N GLU A 322 23.55 -39.18 17.15
CA GLU A 322 24.37 -39.75 18.21
C GLU A 322 23.78 -41.09 18.65
N LYS A 323 24.66 -42.12 18.57
CA LYS A 323 24.42 -43.47 19.14
C LYS A 323 24.81 -43.47 20.59
#